data_7285c1e5c64d4456154d91fdffc74d48
#
_entry.id   7285c1e5c64d4456154d91fdffc74d48
#
_cell.length_a   1.000
_cell.length_b   1.000
_cell.length_c   1.000
_cell.angle_alpha   90.00
_cell.angle_beta   90.00
_cell.angle_gamma   90.00
#
_symmetry.space_group_name_H-M   'P 1'
#
loop_
_entity.id
_entity.type
_entity.pdbx_description
1 polymer ?
#
loop_
_entity_poly.entity_id
_entity_poly.type
_entity_poly.pdbx_seq_one_letter_code
_entity_poly.pdbx_strand_id
1 'polypeptide(L)'
;MEAVRLIGVGRRALAQSQDAPDIMREAWQAQALAQAMGSRLAMLGPPELRGDALSLSEAGARGSGGSAVPVVGAGGIRAAQLTELGEVDRALRELGALLGDVGIALVAVASESFEEGAYWQCMEAIDAADESRDRVLEILRRLPEHDDRMHGRHGPAPGSDSAA
;
A
#
# COMPACT_ATOMS: atom_id res chain seq x y z
N MET A 1 7.13 1.69 -14.27
CA MET A 1 6.20 2.73 -13.79
C MET A 1 6.44 2.97 -12.31
N GLU A 2 6.40 4.18 -11.88
CA GLU A 2 6.56 4.58 -10.48
C GLU A 2 5.38 4.11 -9.63
N ALA A 3 5.64 3.76 -8.37
CA ALA A 3 4.65 3.23 -7.44
C ALA A 3 3.39 4.11 -7.31
N VAL A 4 3.56 5.41 -7.10
CA VAL A 4 2.44 6.36 -6.94
C VAL A 4 1.52 6.36 -8.15
N ARG A 5 2.06 6.22 -9.36
CA ARG A 5 1.25 6.13 -10.59
C ARG A 5 0.45 4.83 -10.66
N LEU A 6 1.08 3.70 -10.30
CA LEU A 6 0.38 2.42 -10.26
C LEU A 6 -0.73 2.40 -9.22
N ILE A 7 -0.48 2.97 -8.04
CA ILE A 7 -1.49 3.12 -7.00
C ILE A 7 -2.65 3.97 -7.51
N GLY A 8 -2.36 5.08 -8.20
CA GLY A 8 -3.38 5.93 -8.80
C GLY A 8 -4.24 5.20 -9.84
N VAL A 9 -3.64 4.34 -10.65
CA VAL A 9 -4.38 3.46 -11.58
C VAL A 9 -5.31 2.52 -10.80
N GLY A 10 -4.80 1.89 -9.74
CA GLY A 10 -5.59 1.00 -8.88
C GLY A 10 -6.77 1.70 -8.23
N ARG A 11 -6.55 2.88 -7.67
CA ARG A 11 -7.63 3.66 -7.04
C ARG A 11 -8.72 4.06 -8.03
N ARG A 12 -8.35 4.48 -9.24
CA ARG A 12 -9.34 4.77 -10.29
C ARG A 12 -10.10 3.53 -10.75
N ALA A 13 -9.40 2.42 -10.93
CA ALA A 13 -10.02 1.16 -11.31
C ALA A 13 -11.02 0.69 -10.24
N LEU A 14 -10.65 0.78 -8.96
CA LEU A 14 -11.54 0.46 -7.84
C LEU A 14 -12.77 1.36 -7.83
N ALA A 15 -12.59 2.67 -8.02
CA ALA A 15 -13.70 3.63 -8.05
C ALA A 15 -14.68 3.37 -9.21
N GLN A 16 -14.21 2.80 -10.30
CA GLN A 16 -15.02 2.43 -11.47
C GLN A 16 -15.64 1.03 -11.36
N SER A 17 -15.21 0.23 -10.40
CA SER A 17 -15.74 -1.11 -10.18
C SER A 17 -17.15 -1.05 -9.60
N GLN A 18 -18.11 -1.76 -10.23
CA GLN A 18 -19.52 -1.70 -9.85
C GLN A 18 -20.01 -3.02 -9.26
N ASP A 19 -19.37 -4.13 -9.57
CA ASP A 19 -19.79 -5.45 -9.12
C ASP A 19 -18.74 -6.12 -8.22
N ALA A 20 -19.18 -7.13 -7.47
CA ALA A 20 -18.35 -7.87 -6.54
C ALA A 20 -17.11 -8.50 -7.20
N PRO A 21 -17.19 -9.17 -8.37
CA PRO A 21 -16.02 -9.72 -9.03
C PRO A 21 -14.96 -8.68 -9.40
N ASP A 22 -15.37 -7.50 -9.84
CA ASP A 22 -14.45 -6.42 -10.19
C ASP A 22 -13.76 -5.84 -8.95
N ILE A 23 -14.51 -5.65 -7.87
CA ILE A 23 -13.96 -5.19 -6.59
C ILE A 23 -12.97 -6.21 -6.03
N MET A 24 -13.29 -7.50 -6.07
CA MET A 24 -12.39 -8.57 -5.64
C MET A 24 -11.10 -8.61 -6.47
N ARG A 25 -11.20 -8.38 -7.77
CA ARG A 25 -10.04 -8.30 -8.66
C ARG A 25 -9.15 -7.12 -8.30
N GLU A 26 -9.74 -5.97 -8.02
CA GLU A 26 -8.97 -4.78 -7.62
C GLU A 26 -8.33 -4.95 -6.23
N ALA A 27 -9.01 -5.57 -5.29
CA ALA A 27 -8.44 -5.96 -4.00
C ALA A 27 -7.16 -6.81 -4.18
N TRP A 28 -7.19 -7.72 -5.08
CA TRP A 28 -6.09 -8.60 -5.47
C TRP A 28 -4.93 -7.86 -6.10
N GLN A 29 -5.21 -6.96 -7.05
CA GLN A 29 -4.21 -6.11 -7.66
C GLN A 29 -3.52 -5.22 -6.60
N ALA A 30 -4.26 -4.72 -5.63
CA ALA A 30 -3.71 -3.94 -4.52
C ALA A 30 -2.76 -4.78 -3.65
N GLN A 31 -3.11 -6.02 -3.35
CA GLN A 31 -2.26 -6.93 -2.58
C GLN A 31 -0.99 -7.31 -3.35
N ALA A 32 -1.10 -7.60 -4.63
CA ALA A 32 0.06 -7.86 -5.48
C ALA A 32 1.01 -6.65 -5.53
N LEU A 33 0.46 -5.45 -5.55
CA LEU A 33 1.26 -4.22 -5.49
C LEU A 33 1.93 -4.06 -4.11
N ALA A 34 1.25 -4.35 -3.03
CA ALA A 34 1.84 -4.34 -1.67
C ALA A 34 3.01 -5.33 -1.58
N GLN A 35 2.86 -6.53 -2.12
CA GLN A 35 3.94 -7.51 -2.21
C GLN A 35 5.14 -6.97 -2.98
N ALA A 36 4.93 -6.44 -4.17
CA ALA A 36 6.00 -5.92 -5.02
C ALA A 36 6.72 -4.72 -4.39
N MET A 37 5.97 -3.80 -3.79
CA MET A 37 6.56 -2.65 -3.10
C MET A 37 7.35 -3.08 -1.87
N GLY A 38 6.82 -4.01 -1.06
CA GLY A 38 7.52 -4.57 0.09
C GLY A 38 8.83 -5.25 -0.31
N SER A 39 8.82 -6.07 -1.34
CA SER A 39 10.01 -6.74 -1.86
C SER A 39 11.06 -5.74 -2.35
N ARG A 40 10.63 -4.72 -3.07
CA ARG A 40 11.54 -3.70 -3.58
C ARG A 40 12.16 -2.86 -2.47
N LEU A 41 11.35 -2.49 -1.48
CA LEU A 41 11.83 -1.76 -0.31
C LEU A 41 12.83 -2.61 0.51
N ALA A 42 12.59 -3.91 0.64
CA ALA A 42 13.50 -4.82 1.33
C ALA A 42 14.86 -4.92 0.63
N MET A 43 14.88 -4.85 -0.70
CA MET A 43 16.13 -4.95 -1.48
C MET A 43 16.90 -3.63 -1.56
N LEU A 44 16.19 -2.52 -1.72
CA LEU A 44 16.78 -1.23 -2.06
C LEU A 44 16.72 -0.19 -0.95
N GLY A 45 15.91 -0.44 0.07
CA GLY A 45 15.70 0.47 1.18
C GLY A 45 16.77 0.36 2.27
N PRO A 46 16.65 1.20 3.32
CA PRO A 46 17.54 1.13 4.46
C PRO A 46 17.50 -0.24 5.14
N PRO A 47 18.66 -0.76 5.62
CA PRO A 47 18.71 -2.06 6.30
C PRO A 47 17.77 -2.17 7.50
N GLU A 48 17.51 -1.08 8.20
CA GLU A 48 16.63 -1.01 9.38
C GLU A 48 15.17 -1.34 9.04
N LEU A 49 14.75 -1.09 7.81
CA LEU A 49 13.38 -1.33 7.34
C LEU A 49 13.20 -2.69 6.68
N ARG A 50 14.27 -3.44 6.47
CA ARG A 50 14.23 -4.69 5.71
C ARG A 50 13.24 -5.71 6.29
N GLY A 51 13.22 -5.88 7.60
CA GLY A 51 12.32 -6.81 8.27
C GLY A 51 10.84 -6.43 8.06
N ASP A 52 10.52 -5.16 8.25
CA ASP A 52 9.16 -4.65 8.07
C ASP A 52 8.74 -4.70 6.59
N ALA A 53 9.66 -4.40 5.68
CA ALA A 53 9.41 -4.48 4.24
C ALA A 53 9.14 -5.92 3.79
N LEU A 54 9.87 -6.89 4.30
CA LEU A 54 9.60 -8.32 4.06
C LEU A 54 8.24 -8.74 4.63
N SER A 55 7.88 -8.26 5.82
CA SER A 55 6.57 -8.52 6.42
C SER A 55 5.43 -7.97 5.56
N LEU A 56 5.60 -6.78 4.97
CA LEU A 56 4.65 -6.23 4.01
C LEU A 56 4.56 -7.10 2.75
N SER A 57 5.69 -7.52 2.21
CA SER A 57 5.73 -8.41 1.04
C SER A 57 4.99 -9.72 1.30
N GLU A 58 5.20 -10.34 2.45
CA GLU A 58 4.53 -11.58 2.84
C GLU A 58 3.01 -11.39 3.04
N ALA A 59 2.61 -10.30 3.68
CA ALA A 59 1.19 -9.98 3.85
C ALA A 59 0.50 -9.79 2.50
N GLY A 60 1.12 -9.05 1.58
CA GLY A 60 0.63 -8.87 0.22
C GLY A 60 0.52 -10.18 -0.56
N ALA A 61 1.53 -11.05 -0.42
CA ALA A 61 1.53 -12.37 -1.06
C ALA A 61 0.37 -13.26 -0.56
N ARG A 62 0.11 -13.26 0.74
CA ARG A 62 -1.04 -13.99 1.30
C ARG A 62 -2.36 -13.41 0.79
N GLY A 63 -2.49 -12.10 0.77
CA GLY A 63 -3.69 -11.41 0.32
C GLY A 63 -3.95 -11.53 -1.18
N SER A 64 -2.92 -11.73 -1.99
CA SER A 64 -3.05 -11.97 -3.43
C SER A 64 -3.31 -13.45 -3.79
N GLY A 65 -3.58 -14.30 -2.80
CA GLY A 65 -4.16 -15.63 -3.03
C GLY A 65 -3.24 -16.72 -3.47
N GLY A 66 -2.04 -16.74 -2.98
CA GLY A 66 -1.04 -17.84 -3.01
C GLY A 66 -1.10 -18.95 -4.06
N SER A 67 -2.22 -19.43 -4.46
CA SER A 67 -2.33 -20.57 -5.43
C SER A 67 -3.54 -20.50 -6.34
N ALA A 68 -4.53 -19.71 -6.03
CA ALA A 68 -5.69 -19.56 -6.89
C ALA A 68 -5.56 -18.23 -7.63
N VAL A 69 -4.77 -18.25 -8.72
CA VAL A 69 -4.73 -17.10 -9.64
C VAL A 69 -6.14 -16.94 -10.19
N PRO A 70 -6.94 -15.92 -9.77
CA PRO A 70 -8.12 -15.60 -10.52
C PRO A 70 -7.65 -15.26 -11.93
N VAL A 71 -8.47 -15.58 -12.86
CA VAL A 71 -8.27 -15.21 -14.27
C VAL A 71 -8.03 -13.70 -14.28
N VAL A 72 -6.76 -13.32 -14.30
CA VAL A 72 -6.38 -11.93 -14.50
C VAL A 72 -6.89 -11.61 -15.91
N GLY A 73 -7.86 -10.73 -15.99
CA GLY A 73 -8.38 -10.28 -17.27
C GLY A 73 -7.25 -9.76 -18.17
N ALA A 74 -7.55 -9.41 -19.40
CA ALA A 74 -6.62 -9.03 -20.45
C ALA A 74 -5.53 -7.98 -20.08
N GLY A 75 -5.60 -7.38 -18.90
CA GLY A 75 -4.62 -6.37 -18.41
C GLY A 75 -3.44 -6.92 -17.59
N GLY A 76 -3.42 -8.21 -17.23
CA GLY A 76 -2.35 -8.79 -16.42
C GLY A 76 -2.25 -8.22 -14.99
N ILE A 77 -1.19 -8.60 -14.28
CA ILE A 77 -0.89 -8.09 -12.93
C ILE A 77 -0.19 -6.73 -13.06
N ARG A 78 -0.84 -5.65 -12.65
CA ARG A 78 -0.28 -4.30 -12.74
C ARG A 78 1.01 -4.12 -11.93
N ALA A 79 1.16 -4.84 -10.82
CA ALA A 79 2.37 -4.82 -10.01
C ALA A 79 3.65 -5.20 -10.80
N ALA A 80 3.52 -5.97 -11.88
CA ALA A 80 4.65 -6.30 -12.75
C ALA A 80 5.24 -5.07 -13.47
N GLN A 81 4.51 -3.99 -13.56
CA GLN A 81 4.96 -2.73 -14.16
C GLN A 81 5.74 -1.84 -13.18
N LEU A 82 5.85 -2.23 -11.92
CA LEU A 82 6.59 -1.47 -10.92
C LEU A 82 8.09 -1.48 -11.25
N THR A 83 8.65 -0.30 -11.50
CA THR A 83 10.08 -0.13 -11.78
C THR A 83 10.80 0.62 -10.66
N GLU A 84 10.13 1.53 -9.99
CA GLU A 84 10.71 2.35 -8.93
C GLU A 84 9.66 2.75 -7.90
N LEU A 85 10.10 2.94 -6.65
CA LEU A 85 9.21 3.39 -5.57
C LEU A 85 9.00 4.91 -5.57
N GLY A 86 9.96 5.67 -6.08
CA GLY A 86 9.97 7.12 -5.94
C GLY A 86 10.20 7.52 -4.47
N GLU A 87 9.50 8.53 -4.00
CA GLU A 87 9.52 8.91 -2.59
C GLU A 87 8.81 7.85 -1.75
N VAL A 88 9.58 7.15 -0.93
CA VAL A 88 9.10 5.99 -0.16
C VAL A 88 7.96 6.36 0.78
N ASP A 89 8.07 7.47 1.51
CA ASP A 89 7.02 7.94 2.42
C ASP A 89 5.71 8.16 1.68
N ARG A 90 5.75 8.89 0.59
CA ARG A 90 4.57 9.17 -0.24
C ARG A 90 3.98 7.88 -0.84
N ALA A 91 4.81 7.02 -1.40
CA ALA A 91 4.37 5.76 -1.99
C ALA A 91 3.67 4.87 -0.96
N LEU A 92 4.20 4.78 0.26
CA LEU A 92 3.61 4.00 1.34
C LEU A 92 2.29 4.62 1.84
N ARG A 93 2.20 5.94 1.96
CA ARG A 93 0.95 6.61 2.34
C ARG A 93 -0.15 6.37 1.30
N GLU A 94 0.18 6.47 0.03
CA GLU A 94 -0.76 6.22 -1.06
C GLU A 94 -1.19 4.75 -1.12
N LEU A 95 -0.26 3.82 -0.86
CA LEU A 95 -0.60 2.40 -0.76
C LEU A 95 -1.54 2.13 0.41
N GLY A 96 -1.29 2.72 1.57
CA GLY A 96 -2.17 2.63 2.73
C GLY A 96 -3.58 3.15 2.44
N ALA A 97 -3.69 4.25 1.70
CA ALA A 97 -4.98 4.80 1.27
C ALA A 97 -5.70 3.84 0.30
N LEU A 98 -5.00 3.26 -0.67
CA LEU A 98 -5.57 2.26 -1.57
C LEU A 98 -6.11 1.05 -0.82
N LEU A 99 -5.32 0.50 0.12
CA LEU A 99 -5.73 -0.65 0.93
C LEU A 99 -6.95 -0.32 1.81
N GLY A 100 -7.03 0.91 2.33
CA GLY A 100 -8.19 1.40 3.05
C GLY A 100 -9.43 1.48 2.16
N ASP A 101 -9.31 2.01 0.96
CA ASP A 101 -10.39 2.09 -0.03
C ASP A 101 -10.88 0.68 -0.42
N VAL A 102 -9.96 -0.26 -0.59
CA VAL A 102 -10.27 -1.68 -0.83
C VAL A 102 -11.10 -2.26 0.31
N GLY A 103 -10.70 -2.03 1.56
CA GLY A 103 -11.42 -2.50 2.73
C GLY A 103 -12.86 -1.99 2.77
N ILE A 104 -13.06 -0.70 2.51
CA ILE A 104 -14.40 -0.09 2.46
C ILE A 104 -15.26 -0.71 1.36
N ALA A 105 -14.71 -0.88 0.16
CA ALA A 105 -15.43 -1.49 -0.96
C ALA A 105 -15.82 -2.94 -0.67
N LEU A 106 -14.94 -3.71 -0.05
CA LEU A 106 -15.19 -5.10 0.33
C LEU A 106 -16.27 -5.22 1.42
N VAL A 107 -16.31 -4.31 2.38
CA VAL A 107 -17.38 -4.27 3.40
C VAL A 107 -18.73 -4.05 2.72
N ALA A 108 -18.81 -3.16 1.74
CA ALA A 108 -20.05 -2.94 0.98
C ALA A 108 -20.49 -4.22 0.24
N VAL A 109 -19.55 -4.92 -0.40
CA VAL A 109 -19.82 -6.21 -1.06
C VAL A 109 -20.32 -7.26 -0.07
N ALA A 110 -19.65 -7.40 1.08
CA ALA A 110 -20.04 -8.35 2.12
C ALA A 110 -21.46 -8.09 2.64
N SER A 111 -21.81 -6.81 2.80
CA SER A 111 -23.15 -6.40 3.29
C SER A 111 -24.28 -6.75 2.32
N GLU A 112 -23.98 -6.82 1.03
CA GLU A 112 -24.95 -7.14 -0.03
C GLU A 112 -24.93 -8.62 -0.42
N SER A 113 -24.02 -9.41 0.16
CA SER A 113 -23.82 -10.80 -0.23
C SER A 113 -24.83 -11.72 0.46
N PHE A 114 -25.60 -12.46 -0.32
CA PHE A 114 -26.57 -13.45 0.18
C PHE A 114 -26.00 -14.87 0.22
N GLU A 115 -24.85 -15.10 -0.42
CA GLU A 115 -24.18 -16.40 -0.43
C GLU A 115 -23.10 -16.45 0.65
N GLU A 116 -23.15 -17.48 1.50
CA GLU A 116 -22.20 -17.66 2.60
C GLU A 116 -20.76 -17.75 2.13
N GLY A 117 -20.47 -18.47 1.04
CA GLY A 117 -19.12 -18.59 0.48
C GLY A 117 -18.55 -17.26 0.02
N ALA A 118 -19.36 -16.43 -0.65
CA ALA A 118 -18.95 -15.09 -1.09
C ALA A 118 -18.71 -14.16 0.10
N TYR A 119 -19.53 -14.25 1.13
CA TYR A 119 -19.35 -13.48 2.37
C TYR A 119 -18.00 -13.79 3.01
N TRP A 120 -17.65 -15.06 3.18
CA TRP A 120 -16.40 -15.46 3.80
C TRP A 120 -15.19 -15.05 2.97
N GLN A 121 -15.26 -15.13 1.63
CA GLN A 121 -14.22 -14.63 0.75
C GLN A 121 -14.01 -13.12 0.93
N CYS A 122 -15.07 -12.34 1.07
CA CYS A 122 -14.96 -10.91 1.36
C CYS A 122 -14.31 -10.67 2.72
N MET A 123 -14.68 -11.42 3.74
CA MET A 123 -14.10 -11.29 5.09
C MET A 123 -12.60 -11.59 5.08
N GLU A 124 -12.18 -12.64 4.40
CA GLU A 124 -10.76 -12.96 4.23
C GLU A 124 -9.99 -11.86 3.50
N ALA A 125 -10.60 -11.29 2.46
CA ALA A 125 -10.00 -10.21 1.71
C ALA A 125 -9.92 -8.90 2.53
N ILE A 126 -10.91 -8.62 3.37
CA ILE A 126 -10.89 -7.50 4.32
C ILE A 126 -9.76 -7.67 5.33
N ASP A 127 -9.64 -8.84 5.93
CA ASP A 127 -8.58 -9.13 6.89
C ASP A 127 -7.19 -8.99 6.26
N ALA A 128 -7.04 -9.45 5.03
CA ALA A 128 -5.79 -9.30 4.27
C ALA A 128 -5.45 -7.84 3.98
N ALA A 129 -6.45 -7.02 3.61
CA ALA A 129 -6.25 -5.60 3.36
C ALA A 129 -5.84 -4.86 4.64
N ASP A 130 -6.49 -5.17 5.76
CA ASP A 130 -6.16 -4.61 7.08
C ASP A 130 -4.75 -5.00 7.51
N GLU A 131 -4.36 -6.25 7.34
CA GLU A 131 -3.00 -6.72 7.67
C GLU A 131 -1.94 -5.99 6.84
N SER A 132 -2.11 -5.91 5.54
CA SER A 132 -1.17 -5.22 4.66
C SER A 132 -1.09 -3.73 5.01
N ARG A 133 -2.22 -3.10 5.31
CA ARG A 133 -2.27 -1.70 5.74
C ARG A 133 -1.53 -1.50 7.07
N ASP A 134 -1.69 -2.38 8.04
CA ASP A 134 -0.98 -2.33 9.31
C ASP A 134 0.54 -2.40 9.11
N ARG A 135 1.00 -3.24 8.18
CA ARG A 135 2.42 -3.33 7.82
C ARG A 135 2.94 -2.04 7.19
N VAL A 136 2.15 -1.41 6.33
CA VAL A 136 2.47 -0.09 5.78
C VAL A 136 2.63 0.95 6.89
N LEU A 137 1.70 0.99 7.84
CA LEU A 137 1.74 1.94 8.96
C LEU A 137 2.94 1.69 9.88
N GLU A 138 3.33 0.45 10.10
CA GLU A 138 4.55 0.09 10.84
C GLU A 138 5.80 0.67 10.18
N ILE A 139 5.93 0.52 8.87
CA ILE A 139 7.07 1.07 8.11
C ILE A 139 7.08 2.61 8.21
N LEU A 140 5.91 3.24 8.04
CA LEU A 140 5.78 4.70 8.11
C LEU A 140 6.20 5.24 9.48
N ARG A 141 5.91 4.54 10.58
CA ARG A 141 6.35 4.93 11.92
C ARG A 141 7.85 4.89 12.09
N ARG A 142 8.55 4.01 11.38
CA ARG A 142 10.00 3.83 11.46
C ARG A 142 10.78 4.66 10.46
N LEU A 143 10.10 5.23 9.46
CA LEU A 143 10.75 6.17 8.56
C LEU A 143 11.17 7.42 9.32
N PRO A 144 12.43 7.87 9.19
CA PRO A 144 12.82 9.14 9.77
C PRO A 144 11.99 10.24 9.13
N GLU A 145 11.35 11.06 9.96
CA GLU A 145 10.61 12.23 9.51
C GLU A 145 11.58 13.16 8.76
N HIS A 146 11.44 13.20 7.44
CA HIS A 146 12.27 14.07 6.60
C HIS A 146 11.98 15.55 6.87
N ASP A 147 10.80 15.87 7.42
CA ASP A 147 10.36 17.24 7.66
C ASP A 147 11.03 17.90 8.86
N ASP A 148 11.35 17.19 9.92
CA ASP A 148 11.98 17.78 11.11
C ASP A 148 13.42 18.24 10.87
N ARG A 149 14.12 17.68 9.87
CA ARG A 149 15.49 18.09 9.56
C ARG A 149 15.58 19.38 8.76
N MET A 150 14.53 19.75 8.03
CA MET A 150 14.51 21.01 7.27
C MET A 150 14.08 22.18 8.14
N HIS A 151 13.30 21.97 9.19
CA HIS A 151 12.86 23.03 10.12
C HIS A 151 13.80 23.25 11.31
N GLY A 152 14.68 22.33 11.62
CA GLY A 152 15.65 22.41 12.73
C GLY A 152 16.91 23.23 12.44
N ARG A 153 17.08 23.81 11.25
CA ARG A 153 18.26 24.57 10.88
C ARG A 153 18.11 26.08 10.92
N HIS A 154 17.02 26.62 11.47
CA HIS A 154 16.96 28.02 11.83
C HIS A 154 17.34 28.17 13.31
N GLY A 155 18.61 27.99 13.61
CA GLY A 155 19.19 28.50 14.82
C GLY A 155 19.15 30.02 14.81
N PRO A 156 18.93 30.69 15.94
CA PRO A 156 18.97 32.14 15.99
C PRO A 156 20.34 32.62 15.52
N ALA A 157 20.33 33.59 14.61
CA ALA A 157 21.56 34.28 14.25
C ALA A 157 22.25 34.80 15.52
N PRO A 158 23.58 34.66 15.64
CA PRO A 158 24.28 35.27 16.77
C PRO A 158 24.05 36.77 16.70
N GLY A 159 23.46 37.30 17.75
CA GLY A 159 23.28 38.71 17.90
C GLY A 159 24.64 39.39 17.81
N SER A 160 24.76 40.33 16.90
CA SER A 160 25.85 41.25 16.88
C SER A 160 25.74 42.12 18.12
N ASP A 161 26.42 41.73 19.18
CA ASP A 161 26.63 42.61 20.31
C ASP A 161 27.67 43.64 19.88
N SER A 162 27.19 44.76 19.40
CA SER A 162 27.98 45.94 19.20
C SER A 162 27.98 46.70 20.52
N ALA A 163 28.88 46.32 21.38
CA ALA A 163 29.22 47.19 22.49
C ALA A 163 30.09 48.32 21.97
N ALA A 164 29.61 49.54 21.99
CA ALA A 164 30.36 50.72 21.84
C ALA A 164 31.21 50.99 23.08
#